data_8f47e967697b2016201cbf244581bc02
#
_entry.id   8f47e967697b2016201cbf244581bc02
#
_cell.length_a   1.000
_cell.length_b   1.000
_cell.length_c   1.000
_cell.angle_alpha   90.00
_cell.angle_beta   90.00
_cell.angle_gamma   90.00
#
_symmetry.space_group_name_H-M   'P 1'
#
loop_
_entity.id
_entity.type
_entity.pdbx_description
1 polymer ?
#
loop_
_entity_poly.entity_id
_entity_poly.type
_entity_poly.pdbx_seq_one_letter_code
_entity_poly.pdbx_strand_id
1 'polypeptide(L)'
;MLGLLAACEPDGPATRSIMTVNGPISIEEMGVTLSHEHVLVDFAGAELASPDRYDSDSVFRTVLPYLRGARERGARTLIDATPQYLGRDPLLLQRLADASGLHLLVSTGYYGALEDRYLPPHAFTDPADSLAARWIREWEKGIDGTDIRPGFIKIGVDPGPLSDVDRKLIEAAARTHLRTGLTIAAHTGLAGPALEQLAVLDVEGVDRSAWIWVHAHAEADSKVVVHAARTGAWISLDGLGPDNVTRYVERLTYLKAEELLGRVLISHDAGWYHVGEPGGGTFRAYETLFAELLPALEVAGFTADEIRRLTVVNPAEAFTVRVRATSR
;
A
#
# COMPACT_ATOMS: atom_id res chain seq x y z
N MET A 1 -1.10 4.70 57.73
CA MET A 1 -1.22 5.20 56.36
C MET A 1 -1.03 4.00 55.42
N LEU A 2 -2.13 3.42 54.94
CA LEU A 2 -2.09 2.37 53.89
C LEU A 2 -2.03 3.04 52.54
N GLY A 3 -0.92 2.89 51.80
CA GLY A 3 -0.84 3.32 50.42
C GLY A 3 -1.63 2.36 49.53
N LEU A 4 -2.67 2.87 48.83
CA LEU A 4 -3.32 2.14 47.71
C LEU A 4 -2.32 2.07 46.55
N LEU A 5 -1.88 0.85 46.25
CA LEU A 5 -1.29 0.53 44.96
C LEU A 5 -2.43 0.51 43.93
N ALA A 6 -2.47 1.49 43.05
CA ALA A 6 -3.32 1.44 41.87
C ALA A 6 -2.79 0.30 40.96
N ALA A 7 -3.55 -0.76 40.85
CA ALA A 7 -3.32 -1.80 39.84
C ALA A 7 -3.58 -1.17 38.47
N CYS A 8 -2.57 -1.14 37.57
CA CYS A 8 -2.80 -0.91 36.16
C CYS A 8 -3.69 -2.07 35.66
N GLU A 9 -4.91 -1.77 35.25
CA GLU A 9 -5.72 -2.73 34.51
C GLU A 9 -4.98 -3.09 33.20
N PRO A 10 -4.96 -4.36 32.80
CA PRO A 10 -4.39 -4.72 31.52
C PRO A 10 -5.23 -4.07 30.41
N ASP A 11 -4.54 -3.37 29.50
CA ASP A 11 -5.15 -2.83 28.30
C ASP A 11 -6.06 -3.86 27.65
N GLY A 12 -7.32 -3.48 27.43
CA GLY A 12 -8.27 -4.30 26.68
C GLY A 12 -7.70 -4.63 25.29
N PRO A 13 -8.29 -5.60 24.55
CA PRO A 13 -7.75 -6.02 23.26
C PRO A 13 -7.48 -4.80 22.39
N ALA A 14 -6.20 -4.63 21.98
CA ALA A 14 -5.75 -3.47 21.20
C ALA A 14 -6.73 -3.25 20.05
N THR A 15 -7.40 -2.10 20.05
CA THR A 15 -8.39 -1.74 19.03
C THR A 15 -7.70 -1.80 17.68
N ARG A 16 -8.20 -2.67 16.79
CA ARG A 16 -7.71 -2.76 15.41
C ARG A 16 -7.91 -1.40 14.73
N SER A 17 -6.84 -0.79 14.28
CA SER A 17 -6.88 0.54 13.67
C SER A 17 -6.13 0.57 12.35
N ILE A 18 -6.53 1.53 11.52
CA ILE A 18 -5.86 1.91 10.28
C ILE A 18 -5.21 3.28 10.53
N MET A 19 -3.93 3.43 10.21
CA MET A 19 -3.24 4.71 10.37
C MET A 19 -3.38 5.53 9.10
N THR A 20 -3.99 6.71 9.21
CA THR A 20 -4.15 7.69 8.14
C THR A 20 -3.27 8.93 8.38
N VAL A 21 -3.17 9.81 7.39
CA VAL A 21 -2.45 11.09 7.53
C VAL A 21 -3.05 12.00 8.60
N ASN A 22 -4.31 11.78 9.00
CA ASN A 22 -5.01 12.50 10.06
C ASN A 22 -5.09 11.72 11.38
N GLY A 23 -4.30 10.67 11.53
CA GLY A 23 -4.31 9.82 12.70
C GLY A 23 -5.07 8.49 12.50
N PRO A 24 -5.20 7.69 13.56
CA PRO A 24 -5.83 6.38 13.47
C PRO A 24 -7.35 6.49 13.32
N ILE A 25 -7.90 5.61 12.48
CA ILE A 25 -9.34 5.35 12.35
C ILE A 25 -9.65 3.91 12.69
N SER A 26 -10.90 3.59 13.00
CA SER A 26 -11.34 2.21 13.15
C SER A 26 -11.38 1.48 11.79
N ILE A 27 -11.37 0.15 11.81
CA ILE A 27 -11.47 -0.65 10.57
C ILE A 27 -12.82 -0.46 9.86
N GLU A 28 -13.87 -0.12 10.59
CA GLU A 28 -15.22 0.14 10.07
C GLU A 28 -15.30 1.48 9.33
N GLU A 29 -14.50 2.46 9.73
CA GLU A 29 -14.45 3.77 9.09
C GLU A 29 -13.72 3.76 7.75
N MET A 30 -12.86 2.74 7.49
CA MET A 30 -12.09 2.66 6.25
C MET A 30 -12.97 2.66 4.99
N GLY A 31 -14.11 1.96 4.99
CA GLY A 31 -15.09 1.95 3.91
C GLY A 31 -14.52 1.45 2.57
N VAL A 32 -15.15 1.85 1.46
CA VAL A 32 -14.68 1.49 0.12
C VAL A 32 -13.32 2.11 -0.15
N THR A 33 -12.35 1.27 -0.49
CA THR A 33 -10.93 1.64 -0.52
C THR A 33 -10.31 1.43 -1.91
N LEU A 34 -9.64 2.46 -2.37
CA LEU A 34 -8.69 2.41 -3.48
C LEU A 34 -7.33 2.01 -2.89
N SER A 35 -6.94 0.75 -3.06
CA SER A 35 -5.88 0.11 -2.28
C SER A 35 -4.46 0.33 -2.81
N HIS A 36 -4.31 0.96 -3.98
CA HIS A 36 -3.02 1.27 -4.59
C HIS A 36 -3.20 2.38 -5.64
N GLU A 37 -2.94 3.60 -5.24
CA GLU A 37 -3.01 4.77 -6.12
C GLU A 37 -1.83 5.71 -5.84
N HIS A 38 -1.70 6.75 -6.67
CA HIS A 38 -0.66 7.78 -6.54
C HIS A 38 -1.25 9.17 -6.65
N VAL A 39 -0.77 10.10 -5.81
CA VAL A 39 -1.09 11.52 -5.90
C VAL A 39 -0.04 12.24 -6.73
N LEU A 40 1.21 12.09 -6.34
CA LEU A 40 2.38 12.77 -6.90
C LEU A 40 3.48 11.76 -7.14
N VAL A 41 4.23 11.93 -8.24
CA VAL A 41 5.44 11.14 -8.51
C VAL A 41 6.55 12.04 -9.04
N ASP A 42 7.78 11.78 -8.59
CA ASP A 42 9.01 12.42 -9.08
C ASP A 42 10.00 11.35 -9.57
N PHE A 43 10.06 11.17 -10.87
CA PHE A 43 10.95 10.21 -11.51
C PHE A 43 12.38 10.73 -11.74
N ALA A 44 12.78 11.80 -11.06
CA ALA A 44 14.14 12.33 -11.18
C ALA A 44 15.23 11.40 -10.61
N GLY A 45 14.86 10.54 -9.65
CA GLY A 45 15.77 9.66 -8.91
C GLY A 45 16.09 10.20 -7.51
N ALA A 46 16.59 9.31 -6.63
CA ALA A 46 16.75 9.63 -5.21
C ALA A 46 17.70 10.81 -4.92
N GLU A 47 18.70 11.01 -5.77
CA GLU A 47 19.66 12.12 -5.59
C GLU A 47 19.04 13.50 -5.82
N LEU A 48 18.00 13.57 -6.63
CA LEU A 48 17.37 14.84 -7.07
C LEU A 48 15.98 15.04 -6.43
N ALA A 49 15.34 14.00 -5.95
CA ALA A 49 13.99 14.08 -5.40
C ALA A 49 13.94 15.01 -4.19
N SER A 50 13.12 16.06 -4.27
CA SER A 50 13.00 17.08 -3.24
C SER A 50 11.62 17.75 -3.33
N PRO A 51 10.99 18.15 -2.21
CA PRO A 51 9.78 18.97 -2.22
C PRO A 51 9.93 20.32 -2.96
N ASP A 52 11.14 20.83 -3.12
CA ASP A 52 11.41 22.08 -3.83
C ASP A 52 11.26 21.96 -5.36
N ARG A 53 11.05 20.75 -5.89
CA ARG A 53 10.93 20.49 -7.34
C ARG A 53 9.54 20.76 -7.90
N TYR A 54 8.55 20.99 -7.06
CA TYR A 54 7.17 21.26 -7.46
C TYR A 54 6.50 22.29 -6.56
N ASP A 55 5.48 22.96 -7.11
CA ASP A 55 4.59 23.82 -6.33
C ASP A 55 3.45 22.99 -5.74
N SER A 56 3.50 22.75 -4.44
CA SER A 56 2.49 21.95 -3.69
C SER A 56 1.07 22.50 -3.88
N ASP A 57 0.88 23.81 -4.06
CA ASP A 57 -0.44 24.39 -4.31
C ASP A 57 -0.95 24.07 -5.71
N SER A 58 -0.07 23.98 -6.71
CA SER A 58 -0.42 23.54 -8.06
C SER A 58 -0.81 22.07 -8.09
N VAL A 59 -0.05 21.21 -7.40
CA VAL A 59 -0.40 19.80 -7.24
C VAL A 59 -1.76 19.67 -6.58
N PHE A 60 -1.97 20.35 -5.44
CA PHE A 60 -3.25 20.36 -4.72
C PHE A 60 -4.43 20.72 -5.61
N ARG A 61 -4.32 21.85 -6.38
CA ARG A 61 -5.39 22.29 -7.30
C ARG A 61 -5.68 21.29 -8.41
N THR A 62 -4.65 20.62 -8.92
CA THR A 62 -4.79 19.63 -9.99
C THR A 62 -5.43 18.35 -9.48
N VAL A 63 -4.99 17.83 -8.33
CA VAL A 63 -5.37 16.50 -7.82
C VAL A 63 -6.73 16.51 -7.10
N LEU A 64 -7.04 17.57 -6.35
CA LEU A 64 -8.26 17.63 -5.52
C LEU A 64 -9.56 17.28 -6.27
N PRO A 65 -9.82 17.77 -7.51
CA PRO A 65 -11.03 17.38 -8.26
C PRO A 65 -11.17 15.88 -8.47
N TYR A 66 -10.07 15.17 -8.73
CA TYR A 66 -10.08 13.71 -8.92
C TYR A 66 -10.37 12.95 -7.64
N LEU A 67 -9.82 13.40 -6.50
CA LEU A 67 -10.13 12.82 -5.18
C LEU A 67 -11.60 13.03 -4.82
N ARG A 68 -12.15 14.23 -5.07
CA ARG A 68 -13.59 14.51 -4.88
C ARG A 68 -14.44 13.65 -5.78
N GLY A 69 -14.08 13.48 -7.05
CA GLY A 69 -14.76 12.59 -7.98
C GLY A 69 -14.80 11.13 -7.50
N ALA A 70 -13.67 10.61 -6.95
CA ALA A 70 -13.64 9.30 -6.33
C ALA A 70 -14.55 9.23 -5.09
N ARG A 71 -14.52 10.27 -4.24
CA ARG A 71 -15.39 10.38 -3.05
C ARG A 71 -16.87 10.38 -3.39
N GLU A 72 -17.28 11.11 -4.41
CA GLU A 72 -18.64 11.18 -4.93
C GLU A 72 -19.11 9.83 -5.46
N ARG A 73 -18.22 9.03 -6.06
CA ARG A 73 -18.52 7.67 -6.53
C ARG A 73 -18.56 6.62 -5.40
N GLY A 74 -18.26 7.01 -4.17
CA GLY A 74 -18.40 6.14 -3.00
C GLY A 74 -17.09 5.76 -2.31
N ALA A 75 -15.91 6.12 -2.83
CA ALA A 75 -14.66 5.91 -2.11
C ALA A 75 -14.68 6.58 -0.73
N ARG A 76 -14.04 5.95 0.23
CA ARG A 76 -13.83 6.48 1.58
C ARG A 76 -12.35 6.61 1.90
N THR A 77 -11.55 5.71 1.38
CA THR A 77 -10.10 5.65 1.63
C THR A 77 -9.35 5.52 0.31
N LEU A 78 -8.22 6.21 0.22
CA LEU A 78 -7.23 6.04 -0.84
C LEU A 78 -5.86 5.80 -0.19
N ILE A 79 -5.15 4.78 -0.70
CA ILE A 79 -3.81 4.43 -0.26
C ILE A 79 -2.82 4.97 -1.27
N ASP A 80 -2.08 6.03 -0.87
CA ASP A 80 -1.00 6.58 -1.70
C ASP A 80 0.23 5.67 -1.59
N ALA A 81 0.50 4.95 -2.66
CA ALA A 81 1.58 3.98 -2.72
C ALA A 81 2.94 4.60 -3.10
N THR A 82 3.05 5.93 -3.10
CA THR A 82 4.27 6.67 -3.43
C THR A 82 5.25 6.61 -2.25
N PRO A 83 6.43 5.97 -2.41
CA PRO A 83 7.43 5.90 -1.34
C PRO A 83 8.32 7.14 -1.29
N GLN A 84 9.13 7.22 -0.24
CA GLN A 84 10.18 8.23 -0.13
C GLN A 84 11.12 8.17 -1.35
N TYR A 85 11.61 9.33 -1.77
CA TYR A 85 12.45 9.54 -2.97
C TYR A 85 11.75 9.33 -4.32
N LEU A 86 10.45 9.00 -4.32
CA LEU A 86 9.62 8.92 -5.53
C LEU A 86 8.49 9.96 -5.54
N GLY A 87 8.45 10.88 -4.59
CA GLY A 87 7.46 11.95 -4.52
C GLY A 87 6.52 11.90 -3.31
N ARG A 88 6.82 11.08 -2.28
CA ARG A 88 6.04 11.04 -1.04
C ARG A 88 5.99 12.44 -0.39
N ASP A 89 4.79 12.98 -0.18
CA ASP A 89 4.56 14.27 0.50
C ASP A 89 3.43 14.14 1.54
N PRO A 90 3.74 13.88 2.82
CA PRO A 90 2.74 13.67 3.85
C PRO A 90 1.89 14.92 4.13
N LEU A 91 2.45 16.13 4.03
CA LEU A 91 1.71 17.37 4.27
C LEU A 91 0.72 17.67 3.15
N LEU A 92 1.10 17.43 1.90
CA LEU A 92 0.19 17.53 0.75
C LEU A 92 -0.96 16.53 0.87
N LEU A 93 -0.65 15.27 1.23
CA LEU A 93 -1.67 14.24 1.43
C LEU A 93 -2.64 14.62 2.55
N GLN A 94 -2.16 15.18 3.66
CA GLN A 94 -3.03 15.64 4.75
C GLN A 94 -3.97 16.77 4.28
N ARG A 95 -3.44 17.78 3.57
CA ARG A 95 -4.25 18.85 2.98
C ARG A 95 -5.31 18.33 2.01
N LEU A 96 -4.96 17.34 1.19
CA LEU A 96 -5.87 16.69 0.25
C LEU A 96 -6.94 15.85 0.97
N ALA A 97 -6.58 15.16 2.04
CA ALA A 97 -7.52 14.41 2.88
C ALA A 97 -8.58 15.34 3.48
N ASP A 98 -8.15 16.44 4.10
CA ASP A 98 -9.05 17.44 4.69
C ASP A 98 -10.01 18.04 3.65
N ALA A 99 -9.52 18.36 2.46
CA ALA A 99 -10.30 19.02 1.42
C ALA A 99 -11.21 18.08 0.61
N SER A 100 -10.85 16.80 0.51
CA SER A 100 -11.63 15.80 -0.23
C SER A 100 -12.63 15.04 0.65
N GLY A 101 -12.35 14.95 1.96
CA GLY A 101 -13.10 14.11 2.89
C GLY A 101 -12.80 12.61 2.72
N LEU A 102 -11.67 12.25 2.07
CA LEU A 102 -11.15 10.89 2.02
C LEU A 102 -10.16 10.65 3.16
N HIS A 103 -10.12 9.44 3.68
CA HIS A 103 -8.98 8.97 4.46
C HIS A 103 -7.83 8.68 3.50
N LEU A 104 -6.66 9.30 3.71
CA LEU A 104 -5.47 9.02 2.92
C LEU A 104 -4.44 8.31 3.79
N LEU A 105 -3.81 7.26 3.25
CA LEU A 105 -2.68 6.58 3.88
C LEU A 105 -1.39 6.97 3.15
N VAL A 106 -0.33 7.17 3.92
CA VAL A 106 1.04 7.42 3.43
C VAL A 106 1.95 6.28 3.83
N SER A 107 2.97 5.99 3.04
CA SER A 107 3.91 4.90 3.29
C SER A 107 5.18 5.34 4.01
N THR A 108 5.86 4.38 4.65
CA THR A 108 7.31 4.36 4.87
C THR A 108 7.96 3.33 3.95
N GLY A 109 9.28 3.26 3.88
CA GLY A 109 9.98 2.32 3.03
C GLY A 109 10.67 2.97 1.84
N TYR A 110 11.45 2.15 1.11
CA TYR A 110 12.22 2.58 -0.07
C TYR A 110 11.91 1.70 -1.28
N TYR A 111 12.03 2.28 -2.47
CA TYR A 111 11.68 1.64 -3.73
C TYR A 111 12.93 1.22 -4.50
N GLY A 112 13.25 -0.09 -4.51
CA GLY A 112 14.40 -0.66 -5.19
C GLY A 112 14.16 -1.05 -6.66
N ALA A 113 12.91 -1.08 -7.12
CA ALA A 113 12.65 -1.36 -8.53
C ALA A 113 13.17 -0.25 -9.45
N LEU A 114 13.24 -0.52 -10.76
CA LEU A 114 13.80 0.35 -11.78
C LEU A 114 15.30 0.62 -11.59
N GLU A 115 16.06 -0.48 -11.41
CA GLU A 115 17.53 -0.47 -11.31
C GLU A 115 18.01 0.39 -10.12
N ASP A 116 17.34 0.28 -8.97
CA ASP A 116 17.69 0.97 -7.72
C ASP A 116 17.71 2.51 -7.79
N ARG A 117 17.21 3.10 -8.86
CA ARG A 117 17.30 4.54 -9.15
C ARG A 117 16.70 5.44 -8.05
N TYR A 118 15.77 4.89 -7.28
CA TYR A 118 15.07 5.64 -6.22
C TYR A 118 15.59 5.28 -4.82
N LEU A 119 16.74 4.61 -4.75
CA LEU A 119 17.40 4.31 -3.48
C LEU A 119 18.41 5.39 -3.12
N PRO A 120 18.38 5.90 -1.88
CA PRO A 120 19.39 6.82 -1.40
C PRO A 120 20.74 6.08 -1.17
N PRO A 121 21.89 6.78 -1.21
CA PRO A 121 23.21 6.14 -1.06
C PRO A 121 23.35 5.23 0.17
N HIS A 122 22.73 5.60 1.30
CA HIS A 122 22.79 4.79 2.52
C HIS A 122 22.00 3.47 2.40
N ALA A 123 21.07 3.31 1.46
CA ALA A 123 20.40 2.04 1.23
C ALA A 123 21.38 0.95 0.74
N PHE A 124 22.47 1.33 0.07
CA PHE A 124 23.51 0.41 -0.38
C PHE A 124 24.50 0.05 0.73
N THR A 125 24.85 0.99 1.59
CA THR A 125 25.91 0.85 2.59
C THR A 125 25.42 0.42 3.97
N ASP A 126 24.22 0.85 4.38
CA ASP A 126 23.69 0.53 5.70
C ASP A 126 23.15 -0.91 5.73
N PRO A 127 23.25 -1.60 6.89
CA PRO A 127 22.61 -2.90 7.07
C PRO A 127 21.09 -2.78 7.19
N ALA A 128 20.36 -3.89 7.02
CA ALA A 128 18.89 -3.95 7.11
C ALA A 128 18.35 -3.37 8.43
N ASP A 129 19.03 -3.60 9.56
CA ASP A 129 18.64 -3.05 10.86
C ASP A 129 18.64 -1.52 10.88
N SER A 130 19.58 -0.88 10.20
CA SER A 130 19.64 0.59 10.11
C SER A 130 18.51 1.16 9.26
N LEU A 131 18.16 0.48 8.17
CA LEU A 131 17.00 0.85 7.34
C LEU A 131 15.70 0.67 8.13
N ALA A 132 15.53 -0.47 8.80
CA ALA A 132 14.38 -0.73 9.66
C ALA A 132 14.26 0.32 10.77
N ALA A 133 15.36 0.70 11.42
CA ALA A 133 15.36 1.71 12.47
C ALA A 133 14.92 3.10 11.96
N ARG A 134 15.19 3.44 10.69
CA ARG A 134 14.67 4.68 10.06
C ARG A 134 13.16 4.62 9.89
N TRP A 135 12.63 3.53 9.35
CA TRP A 135 11.19 3.34 9.11
C TRP A 135 10.39 3.20 10.41
N ILE A 136 10.94 2.52 11.42
CA ILE A 136 10.38 2.46 12.78
C ILE A 136 10.33 3.87 13.40
N ARG A 137 11.35 4.70 13.19
CA ARG A 137 11.37 6.07 13.70
C ARG A 137 10.27 6.92 13.06
N GLU A 138 9.99 6.76 11.75
CA GLU A 138 8.85 7.45 11.11
C GLU A 138 7.52 7.04 11.75
N TRP A 139 7.37 5.76 12.12
CA TRP A 139 6.19 5.29 12.85
C TRP A 139 6.11 5.88 14.27
N GLU A 140 7.21 5.94 14.99
CA GLU A 140 7.24 6.39 16.38
C GLU A 140 7.20 7.92 16.54
N LYS A 141 7.79 8.66 15.60
CA LYS A 141 8.05 10.10 15.70
C LYS A 141 7.40 10.95 14.62
N GLY A 142 6.82 10.32 13.60
CA GLY A 142 6.29 10.99 12.41
C GLY A 142 7.31 11.10 11.28
N ILE A 143 6.78 11.30 10.09
CA ILE A 143 7.51 11.38 8.82
C ILE A 143 8.09 12.79 8.66
N ASP A 144 9.36 12.89 8.34
CA ASP A 144 10.05 14.14 7.94
C ASP A 144 9.81 15.32 8.90
N GLY A 145 9.73 15.03 10.20
CA GLY A 145 9.56 16.04 11.26
C GLY A 145 8.12 16.51 11.47
N THR A 146 7.16 15.88 10.84
CA THR A 146 5.72 16.06 11.09
C THR A 146 5.22 15.09 12.18
N ASP A 147 3.95 15.25 12.61
CA ASP A 147 3.27 14.25 13.46
C ASP A 147 2.55 13.17 12.64
N ILE A 148 2.65 13.20 11.30
CA ILE A 148 2.00 12.25 10.40
C ILE A 148 2.76 10.93 10.42
N ARG A 149 2.06 9.83 10.70
CA ARG A 149 2.64 8.49 10.77
C ARG A 149 2.31 7.68 9.53
N PRO A 150 3.21 6.77 9.08
CA PRO A 150 2.92 5.90 7.96
C PRO A 150 1.82 4.89 8.31
N GLY A 151 0.94 4.59 7.33
CA GLY A 151 -0.09 3.56 7.45
C GLY A 151 0.36 2.18 7.01
N PHE A 152 1.46 2.08 6.26
CA PHE A 152 2.02 0.83 5.73
C PHE A 152 3.48 1.03 5.31
N ILE A 153 4.14 -0.09 4.94
CA ILE A 153 5.50 -0.09 4.39
C ILE A 153 5.39 -0.31 2.89
N LYS A 154 5.97 0.57 2.07
CA LYS A 154 6.09 0.39 0.62
C LYS A 154 7.54 0.13 0.25
N ILE A 155 7.79 -1.02 -0.36
CA ILE A 155 9.07 -1.37 -0.99
C ILE A 155 8.85 -1.71 -2.46
N GLY A 156 9.92 -1.88 -3.21
CA GLY A 156 9.89 -2.35 -4.58
C GLY A 156 11.13 -3.17 -4.89
N VAL A 157 11.00 -4.14 -5.78
CA VAL A 157 12.09 -4.97 -6.29
C VAL A 157 11.99 -5.08 -7.81
N ASP A 158 13.11 -5.33 -8.48
CA ASP A 158 13.16 -5.53 -9.93
C ASP A 158 12.60 -6.91 -10.37
N PRO A 159 12.16 -7.04 -11.63
CA PRO A 159 11.69 -8.30 -12.19
C PRO A 159 12.88 -9.24 -12.48
N GLY A 160 13.28 -10.04 -11.54
CA GLY A 160 14.38 -10.99 -11.68
C GLY A 160 14.68 -11.64 -10.35
N PRO A 161 15.78 -12.41 -10.23
CA PRO A 161 16.27 -12.84 -8.94
C PRO A 161 16.57 -11.62 -8.07
N LEU A 162 16.23 -11.68 -6.77
CA LEU A 162 16.48 -10.60 -5.84
C LEU A 162 17.96 -10.26 -5.76
N SER A 163 18.30 -9.00 -5.99
CA SER A 163 19.63 -8.48 -5.70
C SER A 163 19.93 -8.48 -4.18
N ASP A 164 21.17 -8.25 -3.77
CA ASP A 164 21.52 -8.13 -2.36
C ASP A 164 20.81 -6.94 -1.70
N VAL A 165 20.60 -5.84 -2.45
CA VAL A 165 19.89 -4.67 -1.92
C VAL A 165 18.38 -4.91 -1.85
N ASP A 166 17.79 -5.59 -2.83
CA ASP A 166 16.38 -5.99 -2.75
C ASP A 166 16.12 -6.86 -1.53
N ARG A 167 16.95 -7.91 -1.34
CA ARG A 167 16.86 -8.78 -0.16
C ARG A 167 16.95 -7.98 1.14
N LYS A 168 17.90 -7.04 1.23
CA LYS A 168 18.07 -6.16 2.37
C LYS A 168 16.84 -5.27 2.63
N LEU A 169 16.17 -4.76 1.58
CA LEU A 169 14.93 -3.98 1.73
C LEU A 169 13.82 -4.84 2.32
N ILE A 170 13.71 -6.11 1.90
CA ILE A 170 12.68 -7.03 2.40
C ILE A 170 12.96 -7.38 3.87
N GLU A 171 14.21 -7.67 4.23
CA GLU A 171 14.64 -7.90 5.63
C GLU A 171 14.30 -6.70 6.51
N ALA A 172 14.63 -5.47 6.05
CA ALA A 172 14.31 -4.25 6.77
C ALA A 172 12.80 -4.05 6.93
N ALA A 173 12.00 -4.35 5.89
CA ALA A 173 10.55 -4.29 5.95
C ALA A 173 9.98 -5.32 6.94
N ALA A 174 10.50 -6.54 6.94
CA ALA A 174 10.12 -7.59 7.88
C ALA A 174 10.37 -7.16 9.34
N ARG A 175 11.56 -6.66 9.65
CA ARG A 175 11.93 -6.15 10.99
C ARG A 175 11.08 -4.95 11.40
N THR A 176 10.77 -4.06 10.45
CA THR A 176 9.85 -2.94 10.69
C THR A 176 8.44 -3.44 10.99
N HIS A 177 7.91 -4.39 10.21
CA HIS A 177 6.62 -5.01 10.47
C HIS A 177 6.54 -5.63 11.88
N LEU A 178 7.52 -6.44 12.25
CA LEU A 178 7.56 -7.11 13.56
C LEU A 178 7.59 -6.12 14.74
N ARG A 179 8.08 -4.91 14.53
CA ARG A 179 8.10 -3.86 15.56
C ARG A 179 6.85 -2.99 15.55
N THR A 180 6.26 -2.71 14.39
CA THR A 180 5.21 -1.69 14.22
C THR A 180 3.84 -2.28 13.91
N GLY A 181 3.78 -3.46 13.32
CA GLY A 181 2.55 -4.06 12.79
C GLY A 181 2.11 -3.51 11.43
N LEU A 182 2.89 -2.62 10.79
CA LEU A 182 2.59 -2.07 9.48
C LEU A 182 2.67 -3.14 8.39
N THR A 183 1.70 -3.20 7.50
CA THR A 183 1.66 -4.15 6.38
C THR A 183 2.71 -3.79 5.33
N ILE A 184 3.32 -4.79 4.72
CA ILE A 184 4.35 -4.65 3.67
C ILE A 184 3.67 -4.74 2.31
N ALA A 185 3.67 -3.66 1.54
CA ALA A 185 3.24 -3.64 0.14
C ALA A 185 4.49 -3.58 -0.76
N ALA A 186 4.73 -4.65 -1.52
CA ALA A 186 5.93 -4.78 -2.33
C ALA A 186 5.61 -4.73 -3.83
N HIS A 187 6.09 -3.68 -4.53
CA HIS A 187 6.11 -3.67 -5.99
C HIS A 187 6.94 -4.86 -6.48
N THR A 188 6.34 -5.77 -7.21
CA THR A 188 6.95 -7.06 -7.54
C THR A 188 6.64 -7.53 -8.96
N GLY A 189 5.37 -7.52 -9.36
CA GLY A 189 4.91 -7.98 -10.68
C GLY A 189 4.99 -9.50 -10.84
N LEU A 190 6.17 -10.04 -11.17
CA LEU A 190 6.35 -11.44 -11.55
C LEU A 190 6.48 -12.39 -10.35
N ALA A 191 6.19 -13.67 -10.60
CA ALA A 191 6.20 -14.74 -9.58
C ALA A 191 7.60 -15.03 -9.01
N GLY A 192 8.66 -14.98 -9.83
CA GLY A 192 10.02 -15.26 -9.37
C GLY A 192 10.40 -14.44 -8.12
N PRO A 193 10.51 -13.11 -8.25
CA PRO A 193 10.81 -12.26 -7.10
C PRO A 193 9.75 -12.31 -6.00
N ALA A 194 8.48 -12.60 -6.31
CA ALA A 194 7.43 -12.75 -5.30
C ALA A 194 7.71 -13.94 -4.36
N LEU A 195 8.05 -15.11 -4.92
CA LEU A 195 8.35 -16.32 -4.14
C LEU A 195 9.64 -16.17 -3.33
N GLU A 196 10.65 -15.48 -3.88
CA GLU A 196 11.89 -15.19 -3.15
C GLU A 196 11.64 -14.24 -1.96
N GLN A 197 10.81 -13.22 -2.12
CA GLN A 197 10.39 -12.34 -1.02
C GLN A 197 9.69 -13.13 0.09
N LEU A 198 8.74 -14.01 -0.26
CA LEU A 198 8.06 -14.86 0.73
C LEU A 198 9.06 -15.74 1.50
N ALA A 199 10.10 -16.27 0.83
CA ALA A 199 11.14 -17.05 1.50
C ALA A 199 11.97 -16.19 2.49
N VAL A 200 12.26 -14.94 2.17
CA VAL A 200 12.93 -14.01 3.09
C VAL A 200 12.04 -13.71 4.30
N LEU A 201 10.75 -13.44 4.08
CA LEU A 201 9.79 -13.18 5.16
C LEU A 201 9.65 -14.37 6.11
N ASP A 202 9.64 -15.60 5.58
CA ASP A 202 9.60 -16.83 6.39
C ASP A 202 10.85 -16.93 7.30
N VAL A 203 12.05 -16.59 6.76
CA VAL A 203 13.30 -16.58 7.53
C VAL A 203 13.29 -15.52 8.63
N GLU A 204 12.76 -14.33 8.35
CA GLU A 204 12.61 -13.24 9.30
C GLU A 204 11.46 -13.48 10.33
N GLY A 205 10.66 -14.54 10.15
CA GLY A 205 9.57 -14.89 11.06
C GLY A 205 8.29 -14.06 10.89
N VAL A 206 8.08 -13.50 9.72
CA VAL A 206 6.87 -12.74 9.36
C VAL A 206 5.85 -13.67 8.72
N ASP A 207 4.59 -13.64 9.21
CA ASP A 207 3.48 -14.34 8.57
C ASP A 207 3.14 -13.70 7.23
N ARG A 208 2.94 -14.53 6.21
CA ARG A 208 2.71 -14.07 4.83
C ARG A 208 1.49 -13.17 4.66
N SER A 209 0.54 -13.21 5.59
CA SER A 209 -0.61 -12.28 5.61
C SER A 209 -0.22 -10.83 5.92
N ALA A 210 1.02 -10.58 6.32
CA ALA A 210 1.59 -9.25 6.45
C ALA A 210 2.07 -8.64 5.12
N TRP A 211 2.06 -9.41 4.03
CA TRP A 211 2.66 -9.02 2.76
C TRP A 211 1.64 -8.97 1.63
N ILE A 212 1.74 -7.92 0.81
CA ILE A 212 0.93 -7.67 -0.37
C ILE A 212 1.82 -7.80 -1.61
N TRP A 213 1.49 -8.76 -2.47
CA TRP A 213 2.07 -8.88 -3.80
C TRP A 213 1.48 -7.81 -4.71
N VAL A 214 2.14 -6.66 -4.79
CA VAL A 214 1.73 -5.55 -5.66
C VAL A 214 2.04 -5.92 -7.12
N HIS A 215 1.12 -5.55 -8.03
CA HIS A 215 1.12 -5.86 -9.46
C HIS A 215 1.06 -7.36 -9.79
N ALA A 216 0.45 -8.15 -8.92
CA ALA A 216 0.22 -9.57 -9.21
C ALA A 216 -0.60 -9.81 -10.50
N HIS A 217 -1.29 -8.78 -11.01
CA HIS A 217 -1.96 -8.82 -12.30
C HIS A 217 -1.00 -8.99 -13.49
N ALA A 218 0.29 -8.67 -13.34
CA ALA A 218 1.32 -8.87 -14.37
C ALA A 218 1.73 -10.34 -14.53
N GLU A 219 1.53 -11.17 -13.49
CA GLU A 219 1.81 -12.60 -13.57
C GLU A 219 0.77 -13.32 -14.44
N ALA A 220 1.26 -14.06 -15.42
CA ALA A 220 0.43 -14.81 -16.35
C ALA A 220 -0.02 -16.17 -15.79
N ASP A 221 0.84 -16.82 -14.98
CA ASP A 221 0.50 -18.10 -14.37
C ASP A 221 -0.39 -17.93 -13.14
N SER A 222 -1.69 -18.06 -13.35
CA SER A 222 -2.68 -17.98 -12.29
C SER A 222 -2.49 -19.03 -11.18
N LYS A 223 -1.81 -20.15 -11.44
CA LYS A 223 -1.56 -21.18 -10.41
C LYS A 223 -0.58 -20.70 -9.34
N VAL A 224 0.42 -19.92 -9.73
CA VAL A 224 1.37 -19.33 -8.77
C VAL A 224 0.68 -18.27 -7.93
N VAL A 225 -0.18 -17.45 -8.53
CA VAL A 225 -1.00 -16.46 -7.82
C VAL A 225 -1.91 -17.14 -6.79
N VAL A 226 -2.60 -18.22 -7.17
CA VAL A 226 -3.42 -19.06 -6.28
C VAL A 226 -2.58 -19.65 -5.15
N HIS A 227 -1.38 -20.18 -5.47
CA HIS A 227 -0.49 -20.72 -4.45
C HIS A 227 -0.10 -19.65 -3.40
N ALA A 228 0.33 -18.48 -3.83
CA ALA A 228 0.68 -17.38 -2.93
C ALA A 228 -0.51 -16.97 -2.04
N ALA A 229 -1.71 -16.82 -2.63
CA ALA A 229 -2.93 -16.49 -1.89
C ALA A 229 -3.28 -17.55 -0.83
N ARG A 230 -3.17 -18.85 -1.17
CA ARG A 230 -3.42 -19.97 -0.24
C ARG A 230 -2.46 -20.02 0.93
N THR A 231 -1.24 -19.50 0.76
CA THR A 231 -0.27 -19.40 1.86
C THR A 231 -0.47 -18.17 2.75
N GLY A 232 -1.45 -17.34 2.44
CA GLY A 232 -1.83 -16.17 3.26
C GLY A 232 -1.50 -14.82 2.67
N ALA A 233 -0.67 -14.73 1.62
CA ALA A 233 -0.29 -13.47 0.97
C ALA A 233 -1.52 -12.76 0.38
N TRP A 234 -1.48 -11.43 0.38
CA TRP A 234 -2.46 -10.61 -0.33
C TRP A 234 -2.05 -10.47 -1.80
N ILE A 235 -3.01 -10.62 -2.69
CA ILE A 235 -2.84 -10.49 -4.14
C ILE A 235 -3.43 -9.15 -4.57
N SER A 236 -2.57 -8.20 -4.99
CA SER A 236 -3.01 -6.92 -5.50
C SER A 236 -3.15 -6.93 -7.01
N LEU A 237 -4.40 -6.85 -7.47
CA LEU A 237 -4.76 -6.65 -8.88
C LEU A 237 -4.98 -5.15 -9.08
N ASP A 238 -3.92 -4.40 -9.27
CA ASP A 238 -3.89 -2.93 -9.16
C ASP A 238 -3.53 -2.22 -10.48
N GLY A 239 -3.67 -2.87 -11.60
CA GLY A 239 -3.49 -2.25 -12.93
C GLY A 239 -4.81 -2.07 -13.69
N LEU A 240 -5.93 -1.82 -12.97
CA LEU A 240 -7.24 -1.67 -13.59
C LEU A 240 -7.31 -0.40 -14.45
N GLY A 241 -7.78 -0.57 -15.66
CA GLY A 241 -8.10 0.52 -16.60
C GLY A 241 -9.26 0.14 -17.52
N PRO A 242 -9.81 1.10 -18.29
CA PRO A 242 -10.94 0.84 -19.18
C PRO A 242 -10.69 -0.31 -20.18
N ASP A 243 -9.45 -0.45 -20.63
CA ASP A 243 -9.08 -1.42 -21.68
C ASP A 243 -8.97 -2.86 -21.18
N ASN A 244 -9.03 -3.11 -19.85
CA ASN A 244 -8.79 -4.44 -19.30
C ASN A 244 -9.86 -4.95 -18.32
N VAL A 245 -11.01 -4.30 -18.20
CA VAL A 245 -12.12 -4.67 -17.29
C VAL A 245 -12.52 -6.13 -17.47
N THR A 246 -12.68 -6.60 -18.70
CA THR A 246 -13.04 -8.01 -19.01
C THR A 246 -12.02 -8.98 -18.41
N ARG A 247 -10.74 -8.70 -18.55
CA ARG A 247 -9.67 -9.53 -17.98
C ARG A 247 -9.71 -9.55 -16.44
N TYR A 248 -10.10 -8.44 -15.82
CA TYR A 248 -10.28 -8.38 -14.36
C TYR A 248 -11.48 -9.22 -13.91
N VAL A 249 -12.60 -9.16 -14.62
CA VAL A 249 -13.79 -10.01 -14.36
C VAL A 249 -13.41 -11.49 -14.47
N GLU A 250 -12.71 -11.90 -15.53
CA GLU A 250 -12.25 -13.29 -15.72
C GLU A 250 -11.34 -13.75 -14.58
N ARG A 251 -10.37 -12.92 -14.20
CA ARG A 251 -9.40 -13.23 -13.13
C ARG A 251 -10.07 -13.34 -11.76
N LEU A 252 -10.97 -12.41 -11.46
CA LEU A 252 -11.75 -12.43 -10.21
C LEU A 252 -12.72 -13.61 -10.16
N THR A 253 -13.34 -13.98 -11.29
CA THR A 253 -14.18 -15.18 -11.41
C THR A 253 -13.37 -16.45 -11.14
N TYR A 254 -12.16 -16.53 -11.68
CA TYR A 254 -11.26 -17.65 -11.41
C TYR A 254 -10.88 -17.73 -9.92
N LEU A 255 -10.48 -16.59 -9.30
CA LEU A 255 -10.15 -16.55 -7.88
C LEU A 255 -11.35 -16.80 -6.97
N LYS A 256 -12.57 -16.45 -7.41
CA LYS A 256 -13.83 -16.82 -6.74
C LYS A 256 -14.04 -18.34 -6.77
N ALA A 257 -13.83 -19.00 -7.91
CA ALA A 257 -13.94 -20.45 -8.02
C ALA A 257 -12.91 -21.20 -7.17
N GLU A 258 -11.73 -20.60 -6.91
CA GLU A 258 -10.70 -21.10 -6.02
C GLU A 258 -10.92 -20.76 -4.53
N GLU A 259 -12.05 -20.08 -4.19
CA GLU A 259 -12.43 -19.62 -2.84
C GLU A 259 -11.43 -18.61 -2.23
N LEU A 260 -10.75 -17.82 -3.09
CA LEU A 260 -9.65 -16.94 -2.70
C LEU A 260 -9.99 -15.43 -2.72
N LEU A 261 -11.26 -15.07 -2.94
CA LEU A 261 -11.66 -13.64 -2.91
C LEU A 261 -11.25 -12.93 -1.62
N GLY A 262 -11.16 -13.66 -0.50
CA GLY A 262 -10.72 -13.12 0.80
C GLY A 262 -9.23 -12.74 0.88
N ARG A 263 -8.46 -12.88 -0.22
CA ARG A 263 -7.04 -12.51 -0.30
C ARG A 263 -6.73 -11.57 -1.46
N VAL A 264 -7.75 -10.94 -2.04
CA VAL A 264 -7.60 -10.09 -3.23
C VAL A 264 -7.84 -8.63 -2.88
N LEU A 265 -6.97 -7.77 -3.36
CA LEU A 265 -7.10 -6.31 -3.40
C LEU A 265 -7.23 -5.88 -4.86
N ILE A 266 -8.04 -4.84 -5.13
CA ILE A 266 -8.25 -4.30 -6.47
C ILE A 266 -8.04 -2.78 -6.46
N SER A 267 -7.34 -2.25 -7.46
CA SER A 267 -7.09 -0.81 -7.63
C SER A 267 -6.63 -0.49 -9.05
N HIS A 268 -6.24 0.75 -9.32
CA HIS A 268 -5.90 1.21 -10.67
C HIS A 268 -4.41 1.43 -10.88
N ASP A 269 -3.63 1.70 -9.82
CA ASP A 269 -2.29 2.27 -9.94
C ASP A 269 -2.34 3.57 -10.78
N ALA A 270 -3.27 4.43 -10.44
CA ALA A 270 -3.61 5.64 -11.19
C ALA A 270 -3.28 6.91 -10.38
N GLY A 271 -3.67 8.07 -10.96
CA GLY A 271 -3.31 9.38 -10.47
C GLY A 271 -2.12 9.91 -11.24
N TRP A 272 -1.00 10.11 -10.57
CA TRP A 272 0.28 10.45 -11.16
C TRP A 272 0.37 11.90 -11.63
N TYR A 273 0.38 12.86 -10.69
CA TYR A 273 0.92 14.18 -11.00
C TYR A 273 2.44 14.05 -11.20
N HIS A 274 2.92 14.17 -12.41
CA HIS A 274 4.33 14.03 -12.77
C HIS A 274 5.11 15.33 -12.51
N VAL A 275 6.01 15.30 -11.54
CA VAL A 275 6.92 16.41 -11.28
C VAL A 275 7.82 16.66 -12.49
N GLY A 276 7.92 17.92 -12.90
CA GLY A 276 8.71 18.33 -14.06
C GLY A 276 7.95 18.35 -15.39
N GLU A 277 6.72 17.81 -15.43
CA GLU A 277 5.85 17.94 -16.61
C GLU A 277 4.92 19.16 -16.49
N PRO A 278 4.62 19.86 -17.61
CA PRO A 278 3.70 20.98 -17.61
C PRO A 278 2.32 20.59 -17.04
N GLY A 279 1.87 21.28 -15.99
CA GLY A 279 0.59 20.97 -15.32
C GLY A 279 0.53 19.61 -14.63
N GLY A 280 1.66 18.94 -14.47
CA GLY A 280 1.72 17.59 -13.90
C GLY A 280 1.44 16.46 -14.88
N GLY A 281 1.50 16.74 -16.19
CA GLY A 281 1.25 15.74 -17.23
C GLY A 281 -0.21 15.29 -17.33
N THR A 282 -0.41 14.05 -17.77
CA THR A 282 -1.76 13.46 -17.86
C THR A 282 -2.08 12.72 -16.56
N PHE A 283 -2.96 13.30 -15.75
CA PHE A 283 -3.45 12.67 -14.52
C PHE A 283 -4.51 11.63 -14.83
N ARG A 284 -4.36 10.40 -14.33
CA ARG A 284 -5.31 9.30 -14.54
C ARG A 284 -6.36 9.30 -13.43
N ALA A 285 -7.64 9.37 -13.80
CA ALA A 285 -8.75 9.36 -12.84
C ALA A 285 -8.91 7.99 -12.15
N TYR A 286 -9.43 7.98 -10.92
CA TYR A 286 -9.68 6.80 -10.10
C TYR A 286 -11.12 6.26 -10.30
N GLU A 287 -11.57 6.10 -11.53
CA GLU A 287 -13.00 5.93 -11.82
C GLU A 287 -13.40 4.54 -12.30
N THR A 288 -12.50 3.82 -13.01
CA THR A 288 -12.83 2.56 -13.69
C THR A 288 -13.39 1.50 -12.74
N LEU A 289 -12.91 1.46 -11.50
CA LEU A 289 -13.46 0.56 -10.48
C LEU A 289 -14.98 0.74 -10.35
N PHE A 290 -15.42 1.98 -10.16
CA PHE A 290 -16.82 2.31 -9.89
C PHE A 290 -17.70 2.30 -11.14
N ALA A 291 -17.19 2.88 -12.22
CA ALA A 291 -17.96 3.10 -13.44
C ALA A 291 -18.10 1.83 -14.29
N GLU A 292 -17.12 0.93 -14.23
CA GLU A 292 -17.04 -0.20 -15.16
C GLU A 292 -16.89 -1.54 -14.45
N LEU A 293 -15.88 -1.72 -13.55
CA LEU A 293 -15.60 -3.03 -12.98
C LEU A 293 -16.72 -3.50 -12.04
N LEU A 294 -17.18 -2.68 -11.09
CA LEU A 294 -18.22 -3.12 -10.14
C LEU A 294 -19.51 -3.51 -10.86
N PRO A 295 -20.07 -2.73 -11.82
CA PRO A 295 -21.20 -3.16 -12.63
C PRO A 295 -20.94 -4.45 -13.41
N ALA A 296 -19.75 -4.62 -13.99
CA ALA A 296 -19.40 -5.83 -14.72
C ALA A 296 -19.31 -7.08 -13.82
N LEU A 297 -18.85 -6.94 -12.57
CA LEU A 297 -18.87 -8.02 -11.59
C LEU A 297 -20.30 -8.43 -11.20
N GLU A 298 -21.22 -7.47 -11.03
CA GLU A 298 -22.64 -7.78 -10.78
C GLU A 298 -23.23 -8.58 -11.94
N VAL A 299 -22.98 -8.18 -13.20
CA VAL A 299 -23.39 -8.92 -14.40
C VAL A 299 -22.77 -10.31 -14.45
N ALA A 300 -21.53 -10.49 -13.98
CA ALA A 300 -20.84 -11.77 -13.89
C ALA A 300 -21.30 -12.64 -12.69
N GLY A 301 -22.31 -12.19 -11.92
CA GLY A 301 -22.89 -12.95 -10.81
C GLY A 301 -22.14 -12.86 -9.50
N PHE A 302 -21.37 -11.79 -9.27
CA PHE A 302 -20.83 -11.48 -7.94
C PHE A 302 -21.93 -10.89 -7.06
N THR A 303 -22.01 -11.41 -5.84
CA THR A 303 -22.97 -10.88 -4.85
C THR A 303 -22.49 -9.56 -4.25
N ALA A 304 -23.39 -8.79 -3.66
CA ALA A 304 -23.04 -7.57 -2.93
C ALA A 304 -22.02 -7.81 -1.81
N ASP A 305 -22.10 -8.97 -1.14
CA ASP A 305 -21.13 -9.34 -0.09
C ASP A 305 -19.74 -9.65 -0.64
N GLU A 306 -19.63 -10.26 -1.82
CA GLU A 306 -18.36 -10.50 -2.50
C GLU A 306 -17.73 -9.19 -2.98
N ILE A 307 -18.52 -8.28 -3.54
CA ILE A 307 -18.08 -6.94 -3.92
C ILE A 307 -17.64 -6.15 -2.68
N ARG A 308 -18.44 -6.18 -1.61
CA ARG A 308 -18.07 -5.57 -0.34
C ARG A 308 -16.80 -6.17 0.25
N ARG A 309 -16.58 -7.48 0.10
CA ARG A 309 -15.35 -8.14 0.52
C ARG A 309 -14.14 -7.55 -0.19
N LEU A 310 -14.19 -7.44 -1.52
CA LEU A 310 -13.10 -6.92 -2.35
C LEU A 310 -12.79 -5.45 -2.07
N THR A 311 -13.83 -4.63 -1.85
CA THR A 311 -13.68 -3.17 -1.78
C THR A 311 -13.59 -2.59 -0.38
N VAL A 312 -14.04 -3.32 0.64
CA VAL A 312 -14.12 -2.83 2.04
C VAL A 312 -13.39 -3.77 3.00
N VAL A 313 -13.79 -5.04 3.04
CA VAL A 313 -13.33 -5.96 4.10
C VAL A 313 -11.86 -6.31 3.91
N ASN A 314 -11.46 -6.68 2.70
CA ASN A 314 -10.09 -7.07 2.42
C ASN A 314 -9.09 -5.92 2.63
N PRO A 315 -9.32 -4.69 2.09
CA PRO A 315 -8.43 -3.57 2.38
C PRO A 315 -8.32 -3.28 3.88
N ALA A 316 -9.44 -3.26 4.61
CA ALA A 316 -9.44 -3.04 6.05
C ALA A 316 -8.62 -4.10 6.79
N GLU A 317 -8.74 -5.37 6.39
CA GLU A 317 -7.97 -6.47 7.00
C GLU A 317 -6.48 -6.41 6.61
N ALA A 318 -6.17 -6.12 5.35
CA ALA A 318 -4.81 -6.02 4.85
C ALA A 318 -4.03 -4.88 5.53
N PHE A 319 -4.63 -3.69 5.65
CA PHE A 319 -3.95 -2.49 6.16
C PHE A 319 -4.14 -2.25 7.67
N THR A 320 -4.84 -3.15 8.38
CA THR A 320 -4.90 -3.09 9.85
C THR A 320 -3.51 -3.17 10.45
N VAL A 321 -3.17 -2.22 11.31
CA VAL A 321 -1.91 -2.20 12.07
C VAL A 321 -1.94 -3.31 13.12
N ARG A 322 -1.22 -4.38 12.86
CA ARG A 322 -1.03 -5.50 13.79
C ARG A 322 0.21 -6.31 13.43
N VAL A 323 0.96 -6.75 14.40
CA VAL A 323 2.08 -7.68 14.18
C VAL A 323 1.52 -9.03 13.74
N ARG A 324 2.03 -9.55 12.63
CA ARG A 324 1.75 -10.88 12.08
C ARG A 324 3.07 -11.65 12.02
N ALA A 325 3.31 -12.46 13.03
CA ALA A 325 4.52 -13.28 13.13
C ALA A 325 4.14 -14.75 12.96
N THR A 326 5.07 -15.55 12.41
CA THR A 326 4.92 -17.01 12.39
C THR A 326 4.99 -17.56 13.83
N SER A 327 4.13 -18.52 14.14
CA SER A 327 4.28 -19.30 15.38
C SER A 327 5.58 -20.09 15.29
N ARG A 328 6.54 -19.84 16.19
CA ARG A 328 7.74 -20.67 16.34
C ARG A 328 7.40 -21.99 16.98
#